data_291316751b3bd71210ed80cf6900b1c7
#
_entry.id   291316751b3bd71210ed80cf6900b1c7
#
_cell.length_a   1.000
_cell.length_b   1.000
_cell.length_c   1.000
_cell.angle_alpha   90.00
_cell.angle_beta   90.00
_cell.angle_gamma   90.00
#
_symmetry.space_group_name_H-M   'P 1'
#
loop_
_entity.id
_entity.type
_entity.pdbx_description
1 polymer ?
#
loop_
_entity_poly.entity_id
_entity_poly.type
_entity_poly.pdbx_seq_one_letter_code
_entity_poly.pdbx_strand_id
1 'polypeptide(L)'
;MRFSSRFAQFVCCCVAAVCAAAVRADDWPQFLGPNRNGTSSETGLLQSLKSGSVKTLWQVPLGTGMSGIAIGGGRAFTLFQTDAEQTAVALDAATGKQIWKTPVSPAYENSMGNGPRATPTVADERVFVYTGEGILCALNASDGKQLWSVNVPKSLGGQPSEYGCSCSPLVIENLVIVQSGTDSAATAAWNVETGKLAWKSGGSNAGYSSPVAAKLAGRQQVLVFNAAGAAGLDPKSGDELWAYEFPTEFDCNTATPVVLSESELLISAGENHGAVILQLKVSGATIVAEAVWESLGKDSQLRAEWQTPVIHEGHLYALDNSGSAGPITNLVCIRLSDRSTVWQKPRFGKSNLILADGRLWFTSMKGEVILVEASPKAYQESGRIQVLQTTRQAPALANGLLYVRDDEQVICLDVRGNGG
;
A
#
# COMPACT_ATOMS: atom_id res chain seq x y z
N MET A 1 68.14 -46.78 -29.48
CA MET A 1 67.41 -46.47 -28.22
C MET A 1 66.30 -45.48 -28.60
N ARG A 2 65.05 -45.96 -28.60
CA ARG A 2 63.85 -45.13 -28.91
C ARG A 2 63.10 -44.90 -27.63
N PHE A 3 63.00 -43.65 -27.19
CA PHE A 3 62.13 -43.22 -26.10
C PHE A 3 60.76 -42.80 -26.64
N SER A 4 59.70 -43.48 -26.27
CA SER A 4 58.34 -43.14 -26.56
C SER A 4 57.76 -42.36 -25.37
N SER A 5 57.42 -41.08 -25.57
CA SER A 5 56.68 -40.27 -24.58
C SER A 5 55.17 -40.46 -24.79
N ARG A 6 54.50 -40.97 -23.76
CA ARG A 6 53.05 -41.03 -23.69
C ARG A 6 52.55 -39.74 -23.09
N PHE A 7 51.83 -38.92 -23.85
CA PHE A 7 51.04 -37.80 -23.38
C PHE A 7 49.72 -38.32 -22.79
N ALA A 8 49.53 -38.10 -21.51
CA ALA A 8 48.24 -38.32 -20.83
C ALA A 8 47.40 -37.04 -20.94
N GLN A 9 46.31 -37.12 -21.72
CA GLN A 9 45.28 -36.03 -21.76
C GLN A 9 44.41 -36.12 -20.48
N PHE A 10 44.50 -35.11 -19.65
CA PHE A 10 43.53 -34.89 -18.58
C PHE A 10 42.33 -34.15 -19.14
N VAL A 11 41.19 -34.84 -19.23
CA VAL A 11 39.89 -34.20 -19.54
C VAL A 11 39.34 -33.66 -18.22
N CYS A 12 39.38 -32.33 -18.09
CA CYS A 12 38.78 -31.63 -16.96
C CYS A 12 37.27 -31.46 -17.29
N CYS A 13 36.42 -32.30 -16.68
CA CYS A 13 34.98 -32.10 -16.70
C CYS A 13 34.59 -30.95 -15.76
N CYS A 14 34.44 -29.74 -16.31
CA CYS A 14 33.76 -28.67 -15.61
C CYS A 14 32.26 -28.96 -15.48
N VAL A 15 31.83 -29.47 -14.36
CA VAL A 15 30.41 -29.51 -13.98
C VAL A 15 29.99 -28.08 -13.67
N ALA A 16 29.35 -27.41 -14.59
CA ALA A 16 28.66 -26.14 -14.33
C ALA A 16 27.46 -26.42 -13.39
N ALA A 17 27.63 -26.12 -12.11
CA ALA A 17 26.52 -26.07 -11.17
C ALA A 17 25.61 -24.92 -11.61
N VAL A 18 24.50 -25.24 -12.24
CA VAL A 18 23.39 -24.31 -12.43
C VAL A 18 22.81 -24.06 -11.05
N CYS A 19 23.26 -22.99 -10.40
CA CYS A 19 22.52 -22.42 -9.28
C CYS A 19 21.16 -21.97 -9.83
N ALA A 20 20.14 -22.80 -9.67
CA ALA A 20 18.76 -22.32 -9.75
C ALA A 20 18.65 -21.20 -8.72
N ALA A 21 18.58 -19.96 -9.18
CA ALA A 21 18.19 -18.85 -8.34
C ALA A 21 16.81 -19.21 -7.80
N ALA A 22 16.75 -19.57 -6.52
CA ALA A 22 15.49 -19.67 -5.81
C ALA A 22 14.82 -18.32 -6.00
N VAL A 23 13.70 -18.30 -6.70
CA VAL A 23 12.83 -17.13 -6.77
C VAL A 23 12.53 -16.82 -5.32
N ARG A 24 13.11 -15.74 -4.78
CA ARG A 24 12.72 -15.23 -3.48
C ARG A 24 11.26 -14.84 -3.67
N ALA A 25 10.40 -15.57 -3.02
CA ALA A 25 9.03 -15.18 -2.88
C ALA A 25 9.01 -13.77 -2.31
N ASP A 26 8.29 -12.88 -2.96
CA ASP A 26 8.27 -11.48 -2.58
C ASP A 26 7.51 -11.33 -1.27
N ASP A 27 8.14 -10.72 -0.27
CA ASP A 27 7.46 -10.22 0.92
C ASP A 27 6.47 -9.09 0.51
N TRP A 28 5.47 -8.84 1.35
CA TRP A 28 4.55 -7.69 1.22
C TRP A 28 4.77 -6.73 2.39
N PRO A 29 5.93 -6.04 2.47
CA PRO A 29 6.45 -5.49 3.72
C PRO A 29 5.75 -4.21 4.19
N GLN A 30 4.83 -3.68 3.43
CA GLN A 30 4.17 -2.40 3.69
C GLN A 30 2.83 -2.27 2.95
N PHE A 31 2.13 -1.17 3.20
CA PHE A 31 0.92 -0.80 2.47
C PHE A 31 1.14 -0.82 0.96
N LEU A 32 0.26 -1.52 0.23
CA LEU A 32 0.32 -1.72 -1.22
C LEU A 32 1.59 -2.42 -1.72
N GLY A 33 2.24 -3.20 -0.85
CA GLY A 33 3.33 -4.10 -1.22
C GLY A 33 4.70 -3.44 -1.38
N PRO A 34 5.68 -4.16 -1.95
CA PRO A 34 7.07 -3.76 -1.94
C PRO A 34 7.33 -2.40 -2.60
N ASN A 35 6.56 -2.07 -3.63
CA ASN A 35 6.70 -0.81 -4.38
C ASN A 35 5.60 0.21 -4.06
N ARG A 36 4.74 -0.03 -3.07
CA ARG A 36 3.58 0.82 -2.69
C ARG A 36 2.66 1.18 -3.86
N ASN A 37 2.54 0.30 -4.83
CA ASN A 37 1.74 0.49 -6.05
C ASN A 37 0.62 -0.56 -6.23
N GLY A 38 0.40 -1.40 -5.22
CA GLY A 38 -0.62 -2.44 -5.26
C GLY A 38 -0.32 -3.60 -6.21
N THR A 39 0.95 -3.77 -6.65
CA THR A 39 1.31 -4.80 -7.63
C THR A 39 2.28 -5.81 -7.02
N SER A 40 2.01 -7.10 -7.23
CA SER A 40 2.90 -8.22 -6.93
C SER A 40 3.53 -8.75 -8.22
N SER A 41 4.78 -9.18 -8.14
CA SER A 41 5.48 -9.90 -9.21
C SER A 41 5.20 -11.41 -9.21
N GLU A 42 4.46 -11.92 -8.23
CA GLU A 42 4.16 -13.34 -8.12
C GLU A 42 3.33 -13.84 -9.29
N THR A 43 3.63 -15.07 -9.73
CA THR A 43 2.98 -15.78 -10.81
C THR A 43 2.59 -17.20 -10.38
N GLY A 44 1.81 -17.90 -11.21
CA GLY A 44 1.34 -19.25 -10.90
C GLY A 44 0.20 -19.25 -9.86
N LEU A 45 -0.55 -18.16 -9.80
CA LEU A 45 -1.70 -18.02 -8.90
C LEU A 45 -2.98 -18.59 -9.51
N LEU A 46 -4.00 -18.80 -8.70
CA LEU A 46 -5.33 -19.22 -9.15
C LEU A 46 -5.87 -18.28 -10.22
N GLN A 47 -6.31 -18.83 -11.33
CA GLN A 47 -6.90 -18.09 -12.44
C GLN A 47 -8.43 -17.93 -12.32
N SER A 48 -9.05 -18.62 -11.35
CA SER A 48 -10.47 -18.48 -11.04
C SER A 48 -10.77 -18.83 -9.58
N LEU A 49 -11.76 -18.15 -8.99
CA LEU A 49 -12.27 -18.46 -7.67
C LEU A 49 -13.60 -19.22 -7.81
N LYS A 50 -13.59 -20.51 -7.47
CA LYS A 50 -14.81 -21.32 -7.37
C LYS A 50 -15.04 -21.67 -5.91
N SER A 51 -16.29 -21.76 -5.50
CA SER A 51 -16.63 -22.23 -4.15
C SER A 51 -15.93 -23.56 -3.87
N GLY A 52 -15.21 -23.63 -2.74
CA GLY A 52 -14.44 -24.81 -2.34
C GLY A 52 -13.08 -25.00 -3.03
N SER A 53 -12.69 -24.14 -3.99
CA SER A 53 -11.39 -24.23 -4.64
C SER A 53 -10.27 -23.50 -3.87
N VAL A 54 -10.62 -22.58 -2.99
CA VAL A 54 -9.66 -21.80 -2.20
C VAL A 54 -9.60 -22.38 -0.81
N LYS A 55 -8.41 -22.79 -0.38
CA LYS A 55 -8.21 -23.38 0.95
C LYS A 55 -7.87 -22.28 1.96
N THR A 56 -8.64 -22.19 3.03
CA THR A 56 -8.24 -21.44 4.22
C THR A 56 -7.16 -22.23 4.95
N LEU A 57 -5.96 -21.67 5.05
CA LEU A 57 -4.84 -22.28 5.76
C LEU A 57 -4.99 -22.07 7.28
N TRP A 58 -5.33 -20.84 7.65
CA TRP A 58 -5.58 -20.47 9.03
C TRP A 58 -6.49 -19.25 9.13
N GLN A 59 -7.09 -19.08 10.30
CA GLN A 59 -7.95 -17.98 10.68
C GLN A 59 -7.65 -17.63 12.13
N VAL A 60 -7.39 -16.35 12.42
CA VAL A 60 -7.02 -15.89 13.76
C VAL A 60 -7.94 -14.75 14.16
N PRO A 61 -8.68 -14.90 15.27
CA PRO A 61 -9.48 -13.80 15.82
C PRO A 61 -8.56 -12.69 16.32
N LEU A 62 -8.95 -11.46 16.03
CA LEU A 62 -8.31 -10.23 16.49
C LEU A 62 -9.39 -9.31 17.08
N GLY A 63 -9.01 -8.09 17.43
CA GLY A 63 -9.95 -7.04 17.81
C GLY A 63 -10.21 -6.07 16.66
N THR A 64 -10.98 -5.04 16.97
CA THR A 64 -11.43 -3.99 16.05
C THR A 64 -10.25 -3.24 15.40
N GLY A 65 -10.43 -2.84 14.15
CA GLY A 65 -9.50 -1.94 13.45
C GLY A 65 -9.43 -2.16 11.96
N MET A 66 -9.00 -1.11 11.28
CA MET A 66 -8.90 -1.04 9.82
C MET A 66 -7.45 -1.14 9.33
N SER A 67 -6.50 -1.55 10.17
CA SER A 67 -5.09 -1.73 9.79
C SER A 67 -4.95 -2.85 8.75
N GLY A 68 -4.22 -2.62 7.68
CA GLY A 68 -3.85 -3.67 6.73
C GLY A 68 -2.81 -4.64 7.31
N ILE A 69 -2.35 -5.56 6.47
CA ILE A 69 -1.38 -6.59 6.84
C ILE A 69 -0.08 -6.37 6.07
N ALA A 70 1.04 -6.41 6.79
CA ALA A 70 2.38 -6.44 6.19
C ALA A 70 3.01 -7.82 6.41
N ILE A 71 3.70 -8.35 5.40
CA ILE A 71 4.39 -9.63 5.44
C ILE A 71 5.89 -9.40 5.26
N GLY A 72 6.69 -9.90 6.18
CA GLY A 72 8.13 -9.80 6.10
C GLY A 72 8.84 -10.83 6.97
N GLY A 73 9.88 -11.46 6.45
CA GLY A 73 10.67 -12.44 7.20
C GLY A 73 9.86 -13.62 7.74
N GLY A 74 8.83 -14.08 7.01
CA GLY A 74 7.96 -15.19 7.41
C GLY A 74 6.94 -14.82 8.48
N ARG A 75 6.70 -13.54 8.73
CA ARG A 75 5.75 -13.05 9.73
C ARG A 75 4.71 -12.13 9.08
N ALA A 76 3.48 -12.19 9.58
CA ALA A 76 2.39 -11.27 9.26
C ALA A 76 2.20 -10.29 10.41
N PHE A 77 2.23 -8.99 10.11
CA PHE A 77 2.11 -7.91 11.07
C PHE A 77 0.84 -7.10 10.81
N THR A 78 0.11 -6.79 11.86
CA THR A 78 -1.05 -5.89 11.80
C THR A 78 -1.27 -5.24 13.17
N LEU A 79 -2.24 -4.31 13.23
CA LEU A 79 -2.69 -3.72 14.48
C LEU A 79 -4.18 -4.03 14.67
N PHE A 80 -4.60 -4.11 15.91
CA PHE A 80 -6.00 -4.20 16.31
C PHE A 80 -6.21 -3.46 17.63
N GLN A 81 -7.45 -3.26 17.99
CA GLN A 81 -7.85 -2.63 19.25
C GLN A 81 -8.70 -3.58 20.08
N THR A 82 -8.43 -3.60 21.37
CA THR A 82 -9.33 -4.11 22.41
C THR A 82 -10.11 -2.95 23.03
N ASP A 83 -10.95 -3.20 24.03
CA ASP A 83 -11.65 -2.13 24.74
C ASP A 83 -10.70 -1.14 25.43
N ALA A 84 -9.48 -1.54 25.73
CA ALA A 84 -8.52 -0.74 26.49
C ALA A 84 -7.41 -0.11 25.65
N GLU A 85 -6.97 -0.78 24.58
CA GLU A 85 -5.71 -0.42 23.93
C GLU A 85 -5.63 -0.84 22.46
N GLN A 86 -4.83 -0.12 21.68
CA GLN A 86 -4.36 -0.53 20.35
C GLN A 86 -3.09 -1.37 20.50
N THR A 87 -3.08 -2.51 19.84
CA THR A 87 -2.05 -3.54 19.99
C THR A 87 -1.46 -3.90 18.62
N ALA A 88 -0.14 -3.89 18.51
CA ALA A 88 0.56 -4.50 17.38
C ALA A 88 0.75 -6.00 17.62
N VAL A 89 0.61 -6.80 16.56
CA VAL A 89 0.75 -8.26 16.63
C VAL A 89 1.59 -8.78 15.48
N ALA A 90 2.43 -9.78 15.76
CA ALA A 90 3.07 -10.61 14.76
C ALA A 90 2.53 -12.04 14.84
N LEU A 91 2.14 -12.56 13.70
CA LEU A 91 1.73 -13.93 13.50
C LEU A 91 2.77 -14.63 12.61
N ASP A 92 2.96 -15.91 12.81
CA ASP A 92 3.68 -16.74 11.83
C ASP A 92 2.85 -16.76 10.53
N ALA A 93 3.45 -16.34 9.43
CA ALA A 93 2.73 -16.14 8.17
C ALA A 93 2.15 -17.44 7.60
N ALA A 94 2.79 -18.58 7.84
CA ALA A 94 2.36 -19.88 7.32
C ALA A 94 1.27 -20.54 8.17
N THR A 95 1.27 -20.30 9.50
CA THR A 95 0.42 -21.05 10.44
C THR A 95 -0.59 -20.21 11.21
N GLY A 96 -0.46 -18.88 11.17
CA GLY A 96 -1.28 -17.96 11.97
C GLY A 96 -0.95 -17.95 13.47
N LYS A 97 0.04 -18.72 13.92
CA LYS A 97 0.41 -18.76 15.35
C LYS A 97 0.94 -17.40 15.78
N GLN A 98 0.38 -16.86 16.87
CA GLN A 98 0.89 -15.63 17.47
C GLN A 98 2.34 -15.81 17.94
N ILE A 99 3.23 -14.94 17.46
CA ILE A 99 4.64 -14.88 17.87
C ILE A 99 4.76 -13.93 19.06
N TRP A 100 4.24 -12.70 18.89
CA TRP A 100 4.18 -11.69 19.94
C TRP A 100 2.99 -10.74 19.73
N LYS A 101 2.63 -10.01 20.78
CA LYS A 101 1.75 -8.88 20.76
C LYS A 101 2.24 -7.80 21.72
N THR A 102 2.10 -6.53 21.33
CA THR A 102 2.63 -5.39 22.10
C THR A 102 1.59 -4.25 22.09
N PRO A 103 1.08 -3.83 23.25
CA PRO A 103 0.30 -2.61 23.38
C PRO A 103 1.13 -1.41 22.94
N VAL A 104 0.54 -0.52 22.12
CA VAL A 104 1.25 0.64 21.57
C VAL A 104 0.60 1.98 21.93
N SER A 105 -0.69 1.97 22.24
CA SER A 105 -1.41 3.17 22.70
C SER A 105 -2.76 2.80 23.33
N PRO A 106 -3.41 3.72 24.05
CA PRO A 106 -4.80 3.56 24.50
C PRO A 106 -5.76 3.31 23.34
N ALA A 107 -6.95 2.84 23.65
CA ALA A 107 -8.02 2.68 22.68
C ALA A 107 -8.37 4.04 22.02
N TYR A 108 -8.70 3.98 20.73
CA TYR A 108 -9.07 5.13 19.92
C TYR A 108 -10.47 4.98 19.36
N GLU A 109 -11.33 5.95 19.64
CA GLU A 109 -12.71 5.98 19.14
C GLU A 109 -12.87 7.06 18.07
N ASN A 110 -13.64 6.74 17.03
CA ASN A 110 -13.92 7.67 15.95
C ASN A 110 -15.20 7.29 15.22
N SER A 111 -15.94 8.30 14.75
CA SER A 111 -17.21 8.13 14.02
C SER A 111 -17.06 7.30 12.73
N MET A 112 -15.88 7.32 12.09
CA MET A 112 -15.58 6.54 10.90
C MET A 112 -15.09 5.11 11.19
N GLY A 113 -15.09 4.71 12.45
CA GLY A 113 -14.68 3.40 12.95
C GLY A 113 -13.57 3.51 14.00
N ASN A 114 -13.55 2.59 14.92
CA ASN A 114 -12.61 2.56 16.03
C ASN A 114 -11.28 1.89 15.67
N GLY A 115 -10.24 2.20 16.41
CA GLY A 115 -8.95 1.53 16.35
C GLY A 115 -8.00 1.99 15.23
N PRO A 116 -6.92 1.23 15.02
CA PRO A 116 -5.84 1.57 14.07
C PRO A 116 -6.29 1.45 12.62
N ARG A 117 -5.69 2.27 11.74
CA ARG A 117 -6.02 2.36 10.32
C ARG A 117 -4.83 2.08 9.42
N ALA A 118 -3.65 2.53 9.83
CA ALA A 118 -2.43 2.39 9.04
C ALA A 118 -1.96 0.94 8.95
N THR A 119 -1.47 0.54 7.79
CA THR A 119 -0.75 -0.73 7.62
C THR A 119 0.65 -0.59 8.21
N PRO A 120 1.15 -1.55 8.99
CA PRO A 120 2.54 -1.58 9.43
C PRO A 120 3.52 -1.55 8.26
N THR A 121 4.74 -1.06 8.52
CA THR A 121 5.85 -1.17 7.57
C THR A 121 6.98 -1.95 8.22
N VAL A 122 7.41 -3.01 7.55
CA VAL A 122 8.56 -3.85 7.95
C VAL A 122 9.78 -3.39 7.19
N ALA A 123 10.82 -3.01 7.89
CA ALA A 123 12.10 -2.66 7.30
C ALA A 123 13.24 -3.18 8.20
N ASP A 124 14.14 -3.93 7.62
CA ASP A 124 15.22 -4.62 8.33
C ASP A 124 14.64 -5.48 9.48
N GLU A 125 15.10 -5.24 10.69
CA GLU A 125 14.64 -5.94 11.89
C GLU A 125 13.58 -5.16 12.69
N ARG A 126 12.90 -4.19 12.07
CA ARG A 126 11.93 -3.28 12.70
C ARG A 126 10.58 -3.35 12.05
N VAL A 127 9.57 -3.12 12.86
CA VAL A 127 8.20 -2.86 12.41
C VAL A 127 7.80 -1.47 12.87
N PHE A 128 7.41 -0.62 11.92
CA PHE A 128 6.92 0.71 12.20
C PHE A 128 5.39 0.69 12.15
N VAL A 129 4.76 1.18 13.20
CA VAL A 129 3.30 1.22 13.35
C VAL A 129 2.85 2.65 13.64
N TYR A 130 1.69 3.03 13.12
CA TYR A 130 1.09 4.34 13.31
C TYR A 130 -0.36 4.18 13.74
N THR A 131 -0.72 4.70 14.90
CA THR A 131 -2.03 4.49 15.52
C THR A 131 -3.04 5.58 15.10
N GLY A 132 -4.32 5.36 15.39
CA GLY A 132 -5.39 6.28 15.00
C GLY A 132 -5.24 7.69 15.58
N GLU A 133 -4.70 7.83 16.80
CA GLU A 133 -4.42 9.11 17.43
C GLU A 133 -3.04 9.69 17.10
N GLY A 134 -2.24 8.99 16.29
CA GLY A 134 -0.96 9.48 15.80
C GLY A 134 0.25 9.11 16.64
N ILE A 135 0.25 7.96 17.31
CA ILE A 135 1.47 7.40 17.92
C ILE A 135 2.24 6.62 16.86
N LEU A 136 3.45 7.07 16.56
CA LEU A 136 4.41 6.35 15.72
C LEU A 136 5.36 5.57 16.61
N CYS A 137 5.40 4.23 16.45
CA CYS A 137 6.28 3.36 17.19
C CYS A 137 7.20 2.57 16.26
N ALA A 138 8.44 2.32 16.71
CA ALA A 138 9.28 1.27 16.16
C ALA A 138 9.33 0.11 17.16
N LEU A 139 9.06 -1.09 16.66
CA LEU A 139 9.12 -2.33 17.41
C LEU A 139 10.19 -3.23 16.78
N ASN A 140 10.86 -4.07 17.59
CA ASN A 140 11.69 -5.13 17.08
C ASN A 140 10.81 -6.20 16.42
N ALA A 141 11.09 -6.57 15.17
CA ALA A 141 10.26 -7.49 14.39
C ALA A 141 10.25 -8.92 14.97
N SER A 142 11.30 -9.33 15.71
CA SER A 142 11.43 -10.70 16.21
C SER A 142 10.65 -10.96 17.50
N ASP A 143 10.61 -9.99 18.43
CA ASP A 143 10.05 -10.16 19.77
C ASP A 143 9.01 -9.11 20.17
N GLY A 144 8.76 -8.10 19.32
CA GLY A 144 7.78 -7.04 19.55
C GLY A 144 8.20 -5.98 20.58
N LYS A 145 9.45 -6.02 21.06
CA LYS A 145 9.93 -5.03 22.02
C LYS A 145 9.89 -3.62 21.41
N GLN A 146 9.25 -2.69 22.12
CA GLN A 146 9.24 -1.29 21.70
C GLN A 146 10.65 -0.69 21.82
N LEU A 147 11.16 -0.17 20.70
CA LEU A 147 12.46 0.48 20.61
C LEU A 147 12.33 1.97 20.94
N TRP A 148 11.33 2.61 20.36
CA TRP A 148 10.97 4.00 20.64
C TRP A 148 9.51 4.27 20.24
N SER A 149 8.96 5.40 20.71
CA SER A 149 7.60 5.84 20.43
C SER A 149 7.53 7.36 20.44
N VAL A 150 6.73 7.95 19.56
CA VAL A 150 6.50 9.40 19.44
C VAL A 150 5.02 9.65 19.21
N ASN A 151 4.43 10.55 19.99
CA ASN A 151 3.13 11.13 19.65
C ASN A 151 3.37 12.24 18.61
N VAL A 152 3.12 11.94 17.34
CA VAL A 152 3.46 12.79 16.21
C VAL A 152 2.72 14.12 16.25
N PRO A 153 1.36 14.18 16.31
CA PRO A 153 0.66 15.45 16.37
C PRO A 153 1.12 16.32 17.55
N LYS A 154 1.17 15.74 18.75
CA LYS A 154 1.58 16.47 19.95
C LYS A 154 3.02 17.00 19.86
N SER A 155 3.95 16.20 19.32
CA SER A 155 5.37 16.59 19.17
C SER A 155 5.58 17.75 18.21
N LEU A 156 4.63 17.95 17.30
CA LEU A 156 4.65 19.01 16.28
C LEU A 156 3.65 20.15 16.57
N GLY A 157 2.99 20.13 17.73
CA GLY A 157 2.07 21.18 18.18
C GLY A 157 0.68 21.14 17.55
N GLY A 158 0.24 19.97 17.07
CA GLY A 158 -1.06 19.76 16.41
C GLY A 158 -1.94 18.73 17.09
N GLN A 159 -3.00 18.35 16.40
CA GLN A 159 -3.98 17.34 16.77
C GLN A 159 -4.04 16.24 15.70
N PRO A 160 -4.54 15.04 16.01
CA PRO A 160 -4.83 14.03 14.99
C PRO A 160 -5.83 14.56 13.94
N SER A 161 -5.76 14.06 12.71
CA SER A 161 -6.78 14.34 11.69
C SER A 161 -8.17 13.91 12.16
N GLU A 162 -9.21 14.57 11.66
CA GLU A 162 -10.61 14.38 12.08
C GLU A 162 -11.04 12.91 12.10
N TYR A 163 -10.68 12.16 11.05
CA TYR A 163 -11.00 10.73 10.93
C TYR A 163 -9.85 9.80 11.36
N GLY A 164 -8.89 10.36 12.12
CA GLY A 164 -7.73 9.65 12.65
C GLY A 164 -6.55 9.55 11.67
N CYS A 165 -5.37 9.30 12.20
CA CYS A 165 -4.15 9.15 11.43
C CYS A 165 -4.16 7.80 10.68
N SER A 166 -4.26 7.83 9.36
CA SER A 166 -4.44 6.63 8.53
C SER A 166 -3.29 6.35 7.57
N CYS A 167 -2.38 7.30 7.35
CA CYS A 167 -1.26 7.08 6.47
C CYS A 167 -0.35 5.96 7.00
N SER A 168 0.02 5.03 6.13
CA SER A 168 0.96 3.97 6.47
C SER A 168 2.40 4.51 6.42
N PRO A 169 3.24 4.24 7.43
CA PRO A 169 4.61 4.75 7.49
C PRO A 169 5.40 4.37 6.24
N LEU A 170 6.14 5.32 5.67
CA LEU A 170 7.12 5.06 4.61
C LEU A 170 8.51 5.02 5.22
N VAL A 171 9.24 3.92 4.99
CA VAL A 171 10.66 3.86 5.33
C VAL A 171 11.49 4.08 4.07
N ILE A 172 12.41 5.03 4.14
CA ILE A 172 13.39 5.30 3.09
C ILE A 172 14.75 5.62 3.72
N GLU A 173 15.78 4.88 3.31
CA GLU A 173 17.10 4.96 3.96
C GLU A 173 17.00 4.81 5.48
N ASN A 174 17.42 5.81 6.24
CA ASN A 174 17.39 5.82 7.71
C ASN A 174 16.22 6.63 8.30
N LEU A 175 15.18 6.90 7.52
CA LEU A 175 14.04 7.71 7.90
C LEU A 175 12.73 6.95 7.81
N VAL A 176 11.84 7.17 8.78
CA VAL A 176 10.42 6.81 8.72
C VAL A 176 9.59 8.07 8.61
N ILE A 177 8.70 8.12 7.62
CA ILE A 177 7.95 9.30 7.20
C ILE A 177 6.47 9.02 7.34
N VAL A 178 5.72 9.96 7.95
CA VAL A 178 4.26 9.94 8.06
C VAL A 178 3.68 11.32 7.79
N GLN A 179 2.40 11.37 7.41
CA GLN A 179 1.66 12.62 7.44
C GLN A 179 1.28 12.95 8.89
N SER A 180 1.48 14.19 9.29
CA SER A 180 1.36 14.63 10.66
C SER A 180 0.19 15.59 10.93
N GLY A 181 -0.26 16.29 9.91
CA GLY A 181 -1.47 17.11 9.93
C GLY A 181 -1.45 18.27 10.91
N THR A 182 -0.38 19.07 10.90
CA THR A 182 -0.33 20.30 11.70
C THR A 182 -0.10 21.51 10.81
N ASP A 183 -0.51 22.68 11.25
CA ASP A 183 -0.31 23.96 10.54
C ASP A 183 1.18 24.25 10.20
N SER A 184 2.10 23.58 10.88
CA SER A 184 3.54 23.77 10.67
C SER A 184 4.26 22.54 10.12
N ALA A 185 3.54 21.44 9.89
CA ALA A 185 4.11 20.18 9.44
C ALA A 185 3.01 19.25 8.89
N ALA A 186 2.73 19.30 7.60
CA ALA A 186 1.84 18.36 6.94
C ALA A 186 2.47 16.97 6.88
N THR A 187 3.79 16.89 6.76
CA THR A 187 4.58 15.67 6.69
C THR A 187 5.84 15.81 7.54
N ALA A 188 6.25 14.76 8.21
CA ALA A 188 7.50 14.77 8.96
C ALA A 188 8.19 13.40 8.94
N ALA A 189 9.50 13.41 9.20
CA ALA A 189 10.36 12.24 9.21
C ALA A 189 11.11 12.10 10.54
N TRP A 190 11.26 10.87 10.96
CA TRP A 190 12.04 10.51 12.14
C TRP A 190 13.12 9.51 11.77
N ASN A 191 14.24 9.57 12.47
CA ASN A 191 15.31 8.59 12.32
C ASN A 191 14.82 7.20 12.80
N VAL A 192 14.98 6.17 11.97
CA VAL A 192 14.47 4.81 12.22
C VAL A 192 15.04 4.15 13.48
N GLU A 193 16.26 4.52 13.89
CA GLU A 193 16.93 3.92 15.04
C GLU A 193 16.57 4.62 16.35
N THR A 194 16.49 5.95 16.31
CA THR A 194 16.42 6.76 17.53
C THR A 194 15.07 7.39 17.80
N GLY A 195 14.15 7.42 16.81
CA GLY A 195 12.88 8.14 16.92
C GLY A 195 13.03 9.66 17.03
N LYS A 196 14.21 10.21 16.75
CA LYS A 196 14.42 11.66 16.75
C LYS A 196 13.89 12.29 15.47
N LEU A 197 13.21 13.43 15.58
CA LEU A 197 12.77 14.21 14.44
C LEU A 197 13.98 14.59 13.58
N ALA A 198 13.90 14.25 12.29
CA ALA A 198 14.92 14.59 11.30
C ALA A 198 14.55 15.87 10.54
N TRP A 199 13.33 15.93 10.03
CA TRP A 199 12.79 17.10 9.35
C TRP A 199 11.25 17.12 9.41
N LYS A 200 10.68 18.29 9.11
CA LYS A 200 9.24 18.49 8.91
C LYS A 200 9.02 19.41 7.72
N SER A 201 7.91 19.23 7.01
CA SER A 201 7.60 19.93 5.76
C SER A 201 6.12 20.24 5.62
N GLY A 202 5.83 21.32 4.91
CA GLY A 202 4.48 21.79 4.61
C GLY A 202 3.80 22.45 5.81
N GLY A 203 2.68 23.09 5.55
CA GLY A 203 1.85 23.81 6.51
C GLY A 203 0.37 23.63 6.19
N SER A 204 -0.13 22.41 6.23
CA SER A 204 -1.55 22.09 6.04
C SER A 204 -1.96 20.91 6.92
N ASN A 205 -3.27 20.66 7.03
CA ASN A 205 -3.76 19.41 7.60
C ASN A 205 -3.19 18.20 6.82
N ALA A 206 -3.07 17.07 7.49
CA ALA A 206 -2.82 15.82 6.80
C ALA A 206 -4.02 15.46 5.93
N GLY A 207 -3.75 14.93 4.75
CA GLY A 207 -4.71 14.05 4.11
C GLY A 207 -4.71 12.67 4.78
N TYR A 208 -5.30 11.70 4.11
CA TYR A 208 -5.40 10.32 4.60
C TYR A 208 -4.58 9.35 3.74
N SER A 209 -3.94 9.84 2.67
CA SER A 209 -3.10 9.04 1.79
C SER A 209 -1.77 8.66 2.44
N SER A 210 -1.13 7.63 1.92
CA SER A 210 0.19 7.22 2.39
C SER A 210 1.30 7.81 1.50
N PRO A 211 2.42 8.28 2.07
CA PRO A 211 3.55 8.77 1.27
C PRO A 211 4.15 7.66 0.39
N VAL A 212 4.69 8.03 -0.77
CA VAL A 212 5.34 7.11 -1.72
C VAL A 212 6.73 7.61 -2.07
N ALA A 213 7.71 6.72 -2.03
CA ALA A 213 9.04 7.02 -2.56
C ALA A 213 9.09 6.72 -4.06
N ALA A 214 9.51 7.68 -4.87
CA ALA A 214 9.64 7.50 -6.32
C ALA A 214 10.77 8.33 -6.90
N LYS A 215 11.34 7.84 -8.01
CA LYS A 215 12.25 8.64 -8.82
C LYS A 215 11.46 9.26 -9.96
N LEU A 216 11.23 10.58 -9.89
CA LEU A 216 10.49 11.35 -10.89
C LEU A 216 11.30 12.56 -11.33
N ALA A 217 11.23 12.92 -12.62
CA ALA A 217 11.99 14.02 -13.21
C ALA A 217 13.49 13.93 -12.87
N GLY A 218 14.04 12.71 -12.83
CA GLY A 218 15.44 12.42 -12.54
C GLY A 218 15.84 12.51 -11.06
N ARG A 219 14.95 12.87 -10.13
CA ARG A 219 15.22 13.00 -8.68
C ARG A 219 14.45 11.98 -7.86
N GLN A 220 15.09 11.43 -6.82
CA GLN A 220 14.42 10.67 -5.77
C GLN A 220 13.57 11.63 -4.93
N GLN A 221 12.30 11.29 -4.69
CA GLN A 221 11.32 12.13 -4.01
C GLN A 221 10.43 11.30 -3.09
N VAL A 222 9.87 11.94 -2.08
CA VAL A 222 8.74 11.47 -1.33
C VAL A 222 7.50 12.20 -1.85
N LEU A 223 6.59 11.48 -2.47
CA LEU A 223 5.32 12.01 -2.94
C LEU A 223 4.33 11.98 -1.79
N VAL A 224 3.68 13.09 -1.54
CA VAL A 224 2.64 13.24 -0.53
C VAL A 224 1.36 13.80 -1.14
N PHE A 225 0.22 13.44 -0.59
CA PHE A 225 -1.08 13.99 -0.98
C PHE A 225 -1.83 14.33 0.30
N ASN A 226 -1.71 15.58 0.73
CA ASN A 226 -2.27 16.12 1.96
C ASN A 226 -3.47 17.03 1.67
N ALA A 227 -3.99 17.72 2.67
CA ALA A 227 -5.16 18.60 2.53
C ALA A 227 -4.99 19.73 1.50
N ALA A 228 -3.77 20.25 1.32
CA ALA A 228 -3.50 21.29 0.33
C ALA A 228 -3.42 20.73 -1.12
N GLY A 229 -3.09 19.45 -1.28
CA GLY A 229 -2.88 18.81 -2.58
C GLY A 229 -1.67 17.90 -2.60
N ALA A 230 -1.05 17.75 -3.77
CA ALA A 230 0.11 16.90 -3.96
C ALA A 230 1.43 17.69 -3.91
N ALA A 231 2.45 17.08 -3.33
CA ALA A 231 3.81 17.64 -3.33
C ALA A 231 4.86 16.53 -3.46
N GLY A 232 6.01 16.91 -4.00
CA GLY A 232 7.24 16.12 -3.98
C GLY A 232 8.23 16.74 -3.02
N LEU A 233 8.73 15.93 -2.08
CA LEU A 233 9.69 16.38 -1.07
C LEU A 233 11.05 15.72 -1.29
N ASP A 234 12.12 16.42 -0.99
CA ASP A 234 13.46 15.83 -0.89
C ASP A 234 13.48 14.85 0.30
N PRO A 235 13.84 13.57 0.09
CA PRO A 235 13.79 12.59 1.15
C PRO A 235 14.69 12.90 2.35
N LYS A 236 15.81 13.61 2.14
CA LYS A 236 16.82 13.86 3.17
C LYS A 236 16.54 15.09 4.00
N SER A 237 16.04 16.16 3.37
CA SER A 237 15.84 17.47 4.03
C SER A 237 14.37 17.78 4.31
N GLY A 238 13.43 17.15 3.58
CA GLY A 238 12.02 17.50 3.60
C GLY A 238 11.71 18.76 2.78
N ASP A 239 12.68 19.32 2.07
CA ASP A 239 12.44 20.49 1.23
C ASP A 239 11.44 20.17 0.14
N GLU A 240 10.49 21.08 -0.08
CA GLU A 240 9.51 20.96 -1.15
C GLU A 240 10.18 21.20 -2.50
N LEU A 241 10.12 20.21 -3.38
CA LEU A 241 10.66 20.26 -4.74
C LEU A 241 9.65 20.83 -5.73
N TRP A 242 8.38 20.55 -5.50
CA TRP A 242 7.21 21.04 -6.24
C TRP A 242 5.94 20.80 -5.42
N ALA A 243 4.90 21.59 -5.70
CA ALA A 243 3.56 21.39 -5.18
C ALA A 243 2.51 21.63 -6.26
N TYR A 244 1.34 21.02 -6.10
CA TYR A 244 0.15 21.21 -6.92
C TYR A 244 -1.09 21.27 -6.04
N GLU A 245 -1.83 22.35 -6.08
CA GLU A 245 -3.04 22.56 -5.27
C GLU A 245 -4.16 21.64 -5.72
N PHE A 246 -4.72 20.87 -4.79
CA PHE A 246 -5.86 20.00 -5.01
C PHE A 246 -6.63 19.83 -3.68
N PRO A 247 -7.24 20.90 -3.16
CA PRO A 247 -7.99 20.83 -1.91
C PRO A 247 -9.29 20.05 -2.11
N THR A 248 -9.67 19.27 -1.10
CA THR A 248 -10.93 18.52 -1.05
C THR A 248 -11.74 18.87 0.18
N GLU A 249 -13.04 18.64 0.17
CA GLU A 249 -13.86 18.76 1.37
C GLU A 249 -13.39 17.75 2.43
N PHE A 250 -13.36 18.16 3.69
CA PHE A 250 -12.92 17.34 4.84
C PHE A 250 -11.49 16.80 4.73
N ASP A 251 -10.62 17.42 3.93
CA ASP A 251 -9.23 16.99 3.70
C ASP A 251 -9.13 15.54 3.20
N CYS A 252 -10.19 15.03 2.52
CA CYS A 252 -10.33 13.63 2.13
C CYS A 252 -9.48 13.23 0.91
N ASN A 253 -8.21 13.58 0.91
CA ASN A 253 -7.20 13.10 -0.02
C ASN A 253 -6.68 11.73 0.46
N THR A 254 -7.34 10.65 0.02
CA THR A 254 -7.19 9.29 0.58
C THR A 254 -6.41 8.34 -0.33
N ALA A 255 -6.64 8.42 -1.65
CA ALA A 255 -5.90 7.59 -2.59
C ALA A 255 -4.43 8.01 -2.65
N THR A 256 -3.53 7.04 -2.63
CA THR A 256 -2.09 7.29 -2.74
C THR A 256 -1.73 7.75 -4.16
N PRO A 257 -0.82 8.73 -4.34
CA PRO A 257 -0.35 9.13 -5.66
C PRO A 257 0.19 7.94 -6.47
N VAL A 258 -0.20 7.83 -7.73
CA VAL A 258 0.19 6.72 -8.61
C VAL A 258 1.18 7.20 -9.65
N VAL A 259 2.38 6.66 -9.63
CA VAL A 259 3.42 6.96 -10.62
C VAL A 259 3.07 6.30 -11.94
N LEU A 260 2.91 7.08 -13.00
CA LEU A 260 2.55 6.60 -14.35
C LEU A 260 3.78 6.39 -15.24
N SER A 261 4.80 7.23 -15.09
CA SER A 261 6.05 7.19 -15.84
C SER A 261 7.19 7.84 -15.04
N GLU A 262 8.35 8.01 -15.65
CA GLU A 262 9.47 8.72 -15.03
C GLU A 262 9.20 10.22 -14.75
N SER A 263 8.10 10.76 -15.26
CA SER A 263 7.76 12.19 -15.13
C SER A 263 6.27 12.48 -14.95
N GLU A 264 5.42 11.45 -14.95
CA GLU A 264 3.97 11.63 -14.76
C GLU A 264 3.47 10.90 -13.52
N LEU A 265 2.56 11.54 -12.80
CA LEU A 265 1.82 10.92 -11.69
C LEU A 265 0.34 11.28 -11.75
N LEU A 266 -0.49 10.37 -11.24
CA LEU A 266 -1.93 10.56 -11.06
C LEU A 266 -2.22 10.84 -9.60
N ILE A 267 -3.04 11.85 -9.34
CA ILE A 267 -3.73 12.06 -8.07
C ILE A 267 -5.23 11.99 -8.30
N SER A 268 -5.98 11.51 -7.32
CA SER A 268 -7.44 11.42 -7.42
C SER A 268 -8.08 11.44 -6.03
N ALA A 269 -9.24 12.04 -5.94
CA ALA A 269 -10.06 12.03 -4.74
C ALA A 269 -11.53 11.72 -5.07
N GLY A 270 -12.20 11.10 -4.11
CA GLY A 270 -13.63 10.77 -4.16
C GLY A 270 -14.54 12.00 -4.07
N GLU A 271 -15.79 11.79 -3.65
CA GLU A 271 -16.79 12.84 -3.34
C GLU A 271 -17.00 13.86 -4.45
N ASN A 272 -17.03 13.38 -5.71
CA ASN A 272 -17.16 14.20 -6.93
C ASN A 272 -15.98 15.17 -7.19
N HIS A 273 -14.83 15.00 -6.55
CA HIS A 273 -13.64 15.81 -6.86
C HIS A 273 -13.06 15.45 -8.21
N GLY A 274 -12.58 14.21 -8.38
CA GLY A 274 -12.03 13.78 -9.66
C GLY A 274 -10.56 13.37 -9.62
N ALA A 275 -9.90 13.50 -10.77
CA ALA A 275 -8.52 13.08 -10.95
C ALA A 275 -7.75 14.03 -11.86
N VAL A 276 -6.43 14.11 -11.61
CA VAL A 276 -5.48 14.93 -12.39
C VAL A 276 -4.23 14.10 -12.66
N ILE A 277 -3.72 14.18 -13.89
CA ILE A 277 -2.38 13.70 -14.22
C ILE A 277 -1.45 14.90 -14.30
N LEU A 278 -0.43 14.86 -13.47
CA LEU A 278 0.62 15.87 -13.40
C LEU A 278 1.85 15.40 -14.20
N GLN A 279 2.35 16.29 -15.05
CA GLN A 279 3.64 16.17 -15.70
C GLN A 279 4.66 16.98 -14.90
N LEU A 280 5.73 16.33 -14.46
CA LEU A 280 6.85 16.99 -13.79
C LEU A 280 7.94 17.34 -14.79
N LYS A 281 8.32 18.61 -14.84
CA LYS A 281 9.35 19.13 -15.73
C LYS A 281 10.47 19.79 -14.93
N VAL A 282 11.71 19.45 -15.25
CA VAL A 282 12.87 20.16 -14.69
C VAL A 282 12.99 21.51 -15.36
N SER A 283 13.00 22.60 -14.58
CA SER A 283 13.20 23.96 -15.04
C SER A 283 14.34 24.61 -14.22
N GLY A 284 15.54 24.56 -14.75
CA GLY A 284 16.73 24.99 -14.02
C GLY A 284 17.00 24.14 -12.79
N ALA A 285 16.95 24.73 -11.60
CA ALA A 285 17.15 24.04 -10.33
C ALA A 285 15.83 23.52 -9.72
N THR A 286 14.69 23.91 -10.26
CA THR A 286 13.34 23.59 -9.75
C THR A 286 12.65 22.52 -10.58
N ILE A 287 11.62 21.89 -10.01
CA ILE A 287 10.69 21.03 -10.71
C ILE A 287 9.34 21.78 -10.75
N VAL A 288 8.70 21.78 -11.91
CA VAL A 288 7.37 22.35 -12.11
C VAL A 288 6.39 21.21 -12.35
N ALA A 289 5.28 21.19 -11.62
CA ALA A 289 4.17 20.26 -11.81
C ALA A 289 3.09 20.94 -12.64
N GLU A 290 2.78 20.40 -13.81
CA GLU A 290 1.74 20.91 -14.70
C GLU A 290 0.66 19.85 -14.92
N ALA A 291 -0.62 20.22 -14.83
CA ALA A 291 -1.72 19.33 -15.19
C ALA A 291 -1.72 19.12 -16.72
N VAL A 292 -1.59 17.87 -17.15
CA VAL A 292 -1.65 17.48 -18.56
C VAL A 292 -2.95 16.75 -18.91
N TRP A 293 -3.70 16.37 -17.90
CA TRP A 293 -5.04 15.83 -18.00
C TRP A 293 -5.80 16.09 -16.72
N GLU A 294 -7.05 16.53 -16.86
CA GLU A 294 -7.96 16.76 -15.76
C GLU A 294 -9.31 16.13 -16.07
N SER A 295 -9.88 15.46 -15.10
CA SER A 295 -11.23 14.93 -15.14
C SER A 295 -11.86 15.20 -13.78
N LEU A 296 -12.58 16.31 -13.69
CA LEU A 296 -13.02 16.87 -12.41
C LEU A 296 -14.55 16.87 -12.28
N GLY A 297 -15.01 16.97 -11.06
CA GLY A 297 -16.41 17.13 -10.71
C GLY A 297 -17.24 15.85 -10.89
N LYS A 298 -18.56 16.04 -10.94
CA LYS A 298 -19.54 14.94 -11.03
C LYS A 298 -19.43 14.09 -12.30
N ASP A 299 -18.89 14.66 -13.38
CA ASP A 299 -18.75 14.01 -14.68
C ASP A 299 -17.35 13.42 -14.89
N SER A 300 -16.53 13.40 -13.83
CA SER A 300 -15.18 12.82 -13.86
C SER A 300 -15.21 11.34 -14.24
N GLN A 301 -14.17 10.91 -14.97
CA GLN A 301 -13.95 9.51 -15.34
C GLN A 301 -13.38 8.70 -14.17
N LEU A 302 -12.80 9.37 -13.16
CA LEU A 302 -12.15 8.72 -12.02
C LEU A 302 -12.25 9.59 -10.78
N ARG A 303 -12.80 9.02 -9.71
CA ARG A 303 -12.89 9.57 -8.36
C ARG A 303 -12.47 8.48 -7.37
N ALA A 304 -11.17 8.24 -7.28
CA ALA A 304 -10.64 7.25 -6.34
C ALA A 304 -10.78 7.78 -4.91
N GLU A 305 -11.39 6.99 -4.03
CA GLU A 305 -11.61 7.36 -2.64
C GLU A 305 -10.65 6.57 -1.73
N TRP A 306 -11.00 5.36 -1.30
CA TRP A 306 -10.14 4.59 -0.40
C TRP A 306 -9.18 3.64 -1.11
N GLN A 307 -9.37 3.44 -2.38
CA GLN A 307 -8.60 2.53 -3.20
C GLN A 307 -7.60 3.31 -4.04
N THR A 308 -6.37 2.84 -4.05
CA THR A 308 -5.33 3.34 -4.96
C THR A 308 -5.40 2.58 -6.28
N PRO A 309 -5.49 3.26 -7.44
CA PRO A 309 -5.46 2.63 -8.75
C PRO A 309 -4.20 1.78 -8.99
N VAL A 310 -4.34 0.72 -9.78
CA VAL A 310 -3.20 -0.11 -10.24
C VAL A 310 -3.05 -0.03 -11.75
N ILE A 311 -1.82 -0.27 -12.23
CA ILE A 311 -1.48 -0.19 -13.66
C ILE A 311 -1.10 -1.58 -14.17
N HIS A 312 -1.64 -1.97 -15.32
CA HIS A 312 -1.26 -3.17 -16.03
C HIS A 312 -1.29 -2.93 -17.54
N GLU A 313 -0.19 -3.23 -18.23
CA GLU A 313 -0.07 -3.17 -19.70
C GLU A 313 -0.65 -1.87 -20.31
N GLY A 314 -0.25 -0.72 -19.77
CA GLY A 314 -0.67 0.59 -20.27
C GLY A 314 -2.11 0.99 -19.96
N HIS A 315 -2.76 0.26 -19.05
CA HIS A 315 -4.11 0.54 -18.58
C HIS A 315 -4.15 0.71 -17.06
N LEU A 316 -4.97 1.65 -16.62
CA LEU A 316 -5.28 1.91 -15.21
C LEU A 316 -6.58 1.19 -14.86
N TYR A 317 -6.57 0.46 -13.76
CA TYR A 317 -7.74 -0.18 -13.16
C TYR A 317 -8.02 0.47 -11.82
N ALA A 318 -9.22 0.98 -11.64
CA ALA A 318 -9.57 1.78 -10.47
C ALA A 318 -11.05 1.66 -10.10
N LEU A 319 -11.36 2.00 -8.86
CA LEU A 319 -12.72 2.21 -8.40
C LEU A 319 -13.07 3.69 -8.48
N ASP A 320 -14.10 4.00 -9.26
CA ASP A 320 -14.67 5.33 -9.42
C ASP A 320 -15.88 5.48 -8.49
N ASN A 321 -15.76 6.37 -7.50
CA ASN A 321 -16.79 6.61 -6.50
C ASN A 321 -17.61 7.85 -6.86
N SER A 322 -18.84 7.64 -7.28
CA SER A 322 -19.76 8.70 -7.68
C SER A 322 -20.65 9.14 -6.52
N GLY A 323 -20.85 10.44 -6.40
CA GLY A 323 -21.70 11.05 -5.40
C GLY A 323 -20.99 11.32 -4.07
N SER A 324 -21.61 12.11 -3.22
CA SER A 324 -21.12 12.39 -1.87
C SER A 324 -21.10 11.10 -1.06
N ALA A 325 -20.03 10.89 -0.29
CA ALA A 325 -19.74 9.66 0.42
C ALA A 325 -19.69 8.40 -0.48
N GLY A 326 -19.54 8.59 -1.80
CA GLY A 326 -19.37 7.51 -2.77
C GLY A 326 -20.43 6.40 -2.74
N PRO A 327 -21.74 6.68 -2.80
CA PRO A 327 -22.78 5.66 -2.69
C PRO A 327 -22.76 4.68 -3.88
N ILE A 328 -22.20 5.12 -5.02
CA ILE A 328 -22.08 4.32 -6.22
C ILE A 328 -20.60 4.17 -6.54
N THR A 329 -20.12 2.94 -6.56
CA THR A 329 -18.74 2.63 -6.93
C THR A 329 -18.73 1.77 -8.17
N ASN A 330 -18.04 2.23 -9.20
CA ASN A 330 -17.85 1.54 -10.46
C ASN A 330 -16.40 1.05 -10.57
N LEU A 331 -16.17 -0.09 -11.19
CA LEU A 331 -14.82 -0.49 -11.59
C LEU A 331 -14.58 0.01 -13.01
N VAL A 332 -13.49 0.74 -13.21
CA VAL A 332 -13.15 1.35 -14.52
C VAL A 332 -11.80 0.86 -15.01
N CYS A 333 -11.68 0.73 -16.33
CA CYS A 333 -10.42 0.56 -17.05
C CYS A 333 -10.20 1.80 -17.92
N ILE A 334 -9.08 2.48 -17.72
CA ILE A 334 -8.70 3.70 -18.45
C ILE A 334 -7.41 3.43 -19.20
N ARG A 335 -7.36 3.71 -20.51
CA ARG A 335 -6.15 3.61 -21.32
C ARG A 335 -5.24 4.79 -21.03
N LEU A 336 -3.97 4.54 -20.66
CA LEU A 336 -3.05 5.61 -20.29
C LEU A 336 -2.56 6.45 -21.45
N SER A 337 -2.55 5.94 -22.68
CA SER A 337 -2.03 6.67 -23.85
C SER A 337 -2.90 7.84 -24.31
N ASP A 338 -4.23 7.71 -24.18
CA ASP A 338 -5.20 8.72 -24.60
C ASP A 338 -6.17 9.14 -23.50
N ARG A 339 -6.02 8.58 -22.30
CA ARG A 339 -6.82 8.86 -21.10
C ARG A 339 -8.31 8.52 -21.28
N SER A 340 -8.65 7.64 -22.23
CA SER A 340 -10.04 7.25 -22.48
C SER A 340 -10.47 6.11 -21.58
N THR A 341 -11.72 6.14 -21.11
CA THR A 341 -12.35 5.00 -20.45
C THR A 341 -12.61 3.91 -21.49
N VAL A 342 -11.97 2.76 -21.31
CA VAL A 342 -12.10 1.61 -22.21
C VAL A 342 -13.37 0.81 -21.92
N TRP A 343 -13.60 0.55 -20.61
CA TRP A 343 -14.83 -0.05 -20.13
C TRP A 343 -15.10 0.36 -18.67
N GLN A 344 -16.35 0.19 -18.27
CA GLN A 344 -16.81 0.43 -16.92
C GLN A 344 -17.76 -0.69 -16.49
N LYS A 345 -17.59 -1.20 -15.28
CA LYS A 345 -18.54 -2.08 -14.59
C LYS A 345 -19.32 -1.27 -13.57
N PRO A 346 -20.55 -0.85 -13.86
CA PRO A 346 -21.36 -0.06 -12.92
C PRO A 346 -21.67 -0.85 -11.64
N ARG A 347 -21.75 -0.15 -10.52
CA ARG A 347 -22.16 -0.69 -9.22
C ARG A 347 -21.35 -1.91 -8.77
N PHE A 348 -20.03 -1.90 -9.04
CA PHE A 348 -19.13 -2.96 -8.58
C PHE A 348 -19.12 -3.08 -7.06
N GLY A 349 -19.17 -1.95 -6.36
CA GLY A 349 -19.16 -1.85 -4.91
C GLY A 349 -17.83 -1.37 -4.35
N LYS A 350 -17.87 -0.69 -3.19
CA LYS A 350 -16.65 -0.26 -2.50
C LYS A 350 -15.77 -1.46 -2.18
N SER A 351 -14.51 -1.37 -2.55
CA SER A 351 -13.54 -2.46 -2.46
C SER A 351 -12.13 -1.89 -2.41
N ASN A 352 -11.16 -2.71 -2.03
CA ASN A 352 -9.75 -2.46 -2.27
C ASN A 352 -9.20 -3.53 -3.20
N LEU A 353 -8.10 -3.23 -3.91
CA LEU A 353 -7.53 -4.17 -4.86
C LEU A 353 -6.01 -4.18 -4.85
N ILE A 354 -5.47 -5.29 -5.32
CA ILE A 354 -4.09 -5.45 -5.76
C ILE A 354 -4.08 -6.15 -7.13
N LEU A 355 -2.97 -6.02 -7.83
CA LEU A 355 -2.69 -6.70 -9.10
C LEU A 355 -1.64 -7.78 -8.89
N ALA A 356 -1.91 -9.00 -9.32
CA ALA A 356 -0.96 -10.10 -9.36
C ALA A 356 -1.32 -11.09 -10.47
N ASP A 357 -0.32 -11.63 -11.16
CA ASP A 357 -0.46 -12.66 -12.21
C ASP A 357 -1.54 -12.32 -13.26
N GLY A 358 -1.56 -11.06 -13.73
CA GLY A 358 -2.54 -10.57 -14.70
C GLY A 358 -3.99 -10.52 -14.20
N ARG A 359 -4.19 -10.55 -12.88
CA ARG A 359 -5.49 -10.55 -12.20
C ARG A 359 -5.59 -9.44 -11.18
N LEU A 360 -6.78 -8.84 -11.08
CA LEU A 360 -7.15 -7.91 -10.04
C LEU A 360 -7.80 -8.71 -8.90
N TRP A 361 -7.20 -8.67 -7.72
CA TRP A 361 -7.67 -9.30 -6.50
C TRP A 361 -8.32 -8.27 -5.61
N PHE A 362 -9.62 -8.38 -5.38
CA PHE A 362 -10.36 -7.44 -4.56
C PHE A 362 -10.75 -8.02 -3.22
N THR A 363 -10.81 -7.14 -2.20
CA THR A 363 -11.60 -7.34 -0.99
C THR A 363 -12.74 -6.32 -1.01
N SER A 364 -13.99 -6.78 -1.10
CA SER A 364 -15.16 -5.91 -1.09
C SER A 364 -15.58 -5.58 0.34
N MET A 365 -16.24 -4.42 0.55
CA MET A 365 -16.81 -4.09 1.85
C MET A 365 -17.83 -5.12 2.37
N LYS A 366 -18.32 -6.00 1.50
CA LYS A 366 -19.20 -7.12 1.91
C LYS A 366 -18.43 -8.36 2.36
N GLY A 367 -17.08 -8.27 2.42
CA GLY A 367 -16.22 -9.38 2.85
C GLY A 367 -15.98 -10.44 1.77
N GLU A 368 -16.27 -10.14 0.50
CA GLU A 368 -15.98 -11.04 -0.61
C GLU A 368 -14.54 -10.85 -1.09
N VAL A 369 -13.86 -11.92 -1.44
CA VAL A 369 -12.68 -11.91 -2.31
C VAL A 369 -13.16 -12.11 -3.74
N ILE A 370 -12.84 -11.16 -4.63
CA ILE A 370 -13.29 -11.16 -6.02
C ILE A 370 -12.06 -11.16 -6.92
N LEU A 371 -12.09 -12.00 -7.97
CA LEU A 371 -11.03 -12.09 -8.97
C LEU A 371 -11.54 -11.61 -10.31
N VAL A 372 -10.84 -10.64 -10.90
CA VAL A 372 -11.18 -10.05 -12.20
C VAL A 372 -9.96 -10.11 -13.11
N GLU A 373 -10.14 -10.41 -14.38
CA GLU A 373 -9.06 -10.36 -15.36
C GLU A 373 -8.59 -8.93 -15.59
N ALA A 374 -7.29 -8.66 -15.49
CA ALA A 374 -6.71 -7.36 -15.80
C ALA A 374 -6.59 -7.19 -17.33
N SER A 375 -7.73 -7.08 -18.01
CA SER A 375 -7.83 -7.04 -19.47
C SER A 375 -8.53 -5.76 -19.95
N PRO A 376 -8.00 -5.07 -20.97
CA PRO A 376 -8.66 -3.92 -21.57
C PRO A 376 -9.83 -4.32 -22.48
N LYS A 377 -10.03 -5.59 -22.79
CA LYS A 377 -11.09 -6.01 -23.74
C LYS A 377 -12.48 -5.82 -23.19
N ALA A 378 -12.71 -6.25 -21.96
CA ALA A 378 -13.99 -6.12 -21.26
C ALA A 378 -13.81 -6.50 -19.79
N TYR A 379 -14.77 -6.10 -18.93
CA TYR A 379 -14.88 -6.65 -17.58
C TYR A 379 -15.15 -8.16 -17.66
N GLN A 380 -14.29 -8.93 -17.02
CA GLN A 380 -14.42 -10.39 -16.92
C GLN A 380 -14.11 -10.83 -15.48
N GLU A 381 -15.15 -11.18 -14.74
CA GLU A 381 -15.01 -11.74 -13.39
C GLU A 381 -14.68 -13.23 -13.48
N SER A 382 -13.59 -13.63 -12.84
CA SER A 382 -13.12 -15.02 -12.77
C SER A 382 -13.61 -15.73 -11.50
N GLY A 383 -14.46 -15.08 -10.72
CA GLY A 383 -15.12 -15.66 -9.56
C GLY A 383 -15.06 -14.78 -8.33
N ARG A 384 -15.87 -15.16 -7.35
CA ARG A 384 -15.93 -14.54 -6.01
C ARG A 384 -16.27 -15.56 -4.95
N ILE A 385 -15.78 -15.33 -3.75
CA ILE A 385 -16.04 -16.14 -2.56
C ILE A 385 -16.28 -15.24 -1.36
N GLN A 386 -17.25 -15.61 -0.51
CA GLN A 386 -17.45 -14.96 0.78
C GLN A 386 -16.41 -15.47 1.76
N VAL A 387 -15.66 -14.59 2.38
CA VAL A 387 -14.54 -14.94 3.28
C VAL A 387 -14.63 -14.21 4.63
N LEU A 388 -15.00 -12.96 4.60
CA LEU A 388 -15.00 -12.02 5.73
C LEU A 388 -16.41 -11.48 5.98
N GLN A 389 -16.58 -10.68 7.03
CA GLN A 389 -17.76 -9.85 7.23
C GLN A 389 -17.58 -8.52 6.48
N THR A 390 -17.42 -7.40 7.18
CA THR A 390 -17.14 -6.10 6.57
C THR A 390 -15.65 -5.82 6.57
N THR A 391 -15.08 -5.49 5.40
CA THR A 391 -13.67 -5.10 5.32
C THR A 391 -13.47 -3.81 4.55
N ARG A 392 -12.48 -3.03 4.99
CA ARG A 392 -12.02 -1.78 4.34
C ARG A 392 -10.55 -1.82 3.97
N GLN A 393 -9.89 -2.97 4.16
CA GLN A 393 -8.46 -3.14 3.95
C GLN A 393 -8.17 -3.76 2.58
N ALA A 394 -7.05 -3.35 1.98
CA ALA A 394 -6.50 -4.04 0.82
C ALA A 394 -5.97 -5.42 1.24
N PRO A 395 -6.10 -6.45 0.38
CA PRO A 395 -5.45 -7.71 0.62
C PRO A 395 -3.93 -7.56 0.54
N ALA A 396 -3.20 -8.45 1.23
CA ALA A 396 -1.75 -8.62 1.08
C ALA A 396 -1.45 -9.97 0.44
N LEU A 397 -0.45 -10.04 -0.43
CA LEU A 397 -0.08 -11.25 -1.14
C LEU A 397 1.41 -11.54 -0.95
N ALA A 398 1.74 -12.71 -0.44
CA ALA A 398 3.10 -13.16 -0.30
C ALA A 398 3.20 -14.69 -0.40
N ASN A 399 4.11 -15.21 -1.20
CA ASN A 399 4.36 -16.64 -1.35
C ASN A 399 3.15 -17.46 -1.83
N GLY A 400 2.31 -16.89 -2.68
CA GLY A 400 1.06 -17.50 -3.13
C GLY A 400 -0.01 -17.62 -2.05
N LEU A 401 0.14 -16.85 -0.97
CA LEU A 401 -0.81 -16.76 0.13
C LEU A 401 -1.44 -15.38 0.16
N LEU A 402 -2.76 -15.33 0.13
CA LEU A 402 -3.54 -14.10 0.23
C LEU A 402 -4.00 -13.91 1.68
N TYR A 403 -3.57 -12.81 2.26
CA TYR A 403 -3.94 -12.42 3.61
C TYR A 403 -5.01 -11.34 3.55
N VAL A 404 -6.13 -11.60 4.19
CA VAL A 404 -7.27 -10.70 4.25
C VAL A 404 -7.77 -10.56 5.69
N ARG A 405 -8.39 -9.43 6.01
CA ARG A 405 -8.95 -9.22 7.35
C ARG A 405 -10.22 -8.39 7.32
N ASP A 406 -11.00 -8.54 8.37
CA ASP A 406 -12.05 -7.60 8.77
C ASP A 406 -11.78 -7.05 10.20
N ASP A 407 -12.79 -6.47 10.83
CA ASP A 407 -12.67 -5.90 12.18
C ASP A 407 -12.48 -6.95 13.29
N GLU A 408 -12.63 -8.25 12.99
CA GLU A 408 -12.65 -9.30 14.00
C GLU A 408 -11.53 -10.35 13.81
N GLN A 409 -11.01 -10.50 12.60
CA GLN A 409 -10.13 -11.62 12.27
C GLN A 409 -9.19 -11.36 11.10
N VAL A 410 -8.10 -12.12 11.04
CA VAL A 410 -7.23 -12.28 9.88
C VAL A 410 -7.37 -13.68 9.34
N ILE A 411 -7.47 -13.82 8.02
CA ILE A 411 -7.56 -15.10 7.31
C ILE A 411 -6.45 -15.19 6.27
N CYS A 412 -5.81 -16.34 6.20
CA CYS A 412 -4.84 -16.69 5.16
C CYS A 412 -5.44 -17.72 4.21
N LEU A 413 -5.46 -17.39 2.93
CA LEU A 413 -5.95 -18.21 1.85
C LEU A 413 -4.79 -18.73 0.99
N ASP A 414 -4.80 -20.00 0.64
CA ASP A 414 -3.91 -20.56 -0.37
C ASP A 414 -4.46 -20.23 -1.76
N VAL A 415 -3.75 -19.36 -2.48
CA VAL A 415 -4.13 -18.92 -3.83
C VAL A 415 -3.15 -19.40 -4.90
N ARG A 416 -2.30 -20.36 -4.57
CA ARG A 416 -1.42 -21.01 -5.54
C ARG A 416 -2.22 -21.80 -6.55
N GLY A 417 -1.92 -21.63 -7.83
CA GLY A 417 -2.51 -22.44 -8.92
C GLY A 417 -2.05 -23.90 -8.84
N ASN A 418 -2.91 -24.81 -9.27
CA ASN A 418 -2.58 -26.23 -9.40
C ASN A 418 -1.57 -26.43 -10.54
N GLY A 419 -0.30 -26.32 -10.28
CA GLY A 419 0.74 -26.42 -11.31
C GLY A 419 2.16 -26.30 -10.75
N GLY A 420 2.31 -26.32 -9.45
CA GLY A 420 3.61 -26.37 -8.79
C GLY A 420 3.83 -27.71 -8.11
#